data_e6a09d554cb91fd0511295c02b9bc82a
#
_entry.id   e6a09d554cb91fd0511295c02b9bc82a
#
_cell.length_a   1.000
_cell.length_b   1.000
_cell.length_c   1.000
_cell.angle_alpha   90.00
_cell.angle_beta   90.00
_cell.angle_gamma   90.00
#
_symmetry.space_group_name_H-M   'P 1'
#
loop_
_entity.id
_entity.type
_entity.pdbx_description
1 polymer ?
#
loop_
_entity_poly.entity_id
_entity_poly.type
_entity_poly.pdbx_seq_one_letter_code
_entity_poly.pdbx_strand_id
1 'polypeptide(L)'
;MKKIIITLLFSLGLFSFGYSQSSDEKIADAMNNSDWFALDSLYQTEPRDSISDFFEIYSRCLIGNRLNRPDVSIPAFTELFNTQSENLDFGNMLNSSMMFAMDLSRIGDNKAAAKMLSSTLGSIRTHLDSTIIVGVQQFINQYEALSKYDPYKISFENSVGTIPFEIVPVGPEKNNSVLMHLRDSYINGVEADITFDTGAGVNIISESLVHKYNLTPLEASSTVGGVGIQNGNYAIAKELKIGDMIVTDVPFYVIKLTTNNKEADNYIDCFNIVVGSELMLQLKDLTIDFINHKITVHLSLQTKSNVSKICAFHPV
;
A
#
# COMPACT_ATOMS: atom_id res chain seq x y z
N MET A 1 16.73 -7.48 83.53
CA MET A 1 15.48 -7.77 82.84
C MET A 1 15.59 -7.30 81.41
N LYS A 2 15.91 -8.15 80.44
CA LYS A 2 15.97 -7.82 79.00
C LYS A 2 14.59 -8.09 78.38
N LYS A 3 13.96 -7.03 77.84
CA LYS A 3 12.72 -7.17 77.06
C LYS A 3 13.08 -7.61 75.67
N ILE A 4 12.57 -8.79 75.27
CA ILE A 4 12.64 -9.32 73.91
C ILE A 4 11.44 -8.76 73.20
N ILE A 5 11.67 -7.88 72.22
CA ILE A 5 10.64 -7.39 71.28
C ILE A 5 10.62 -8.37 70.08
N ILE A 6 9.57 -9.11 69.96
CA ILE A 6 9.31 -9.98 68.76
C ILE A 6 8.62 -9.09 67.76
N THR A 7 9.37 -8.69 66.70
CA THR A 7 8.82 -8.00 65.54
C THR A 7 8.25 -9.07 64.58
N LEU A 8 6.96 -9.17 64.55
CA LEU A 8 6.25 -10.01 63.57
C LEU A 8 6.25 -9.29 62.24
N LEU A 9 7.13 -9.72 61.32
CA LEU A 9 7.08 -9.29 59.90
C LEU A 9 5.92 -9.97 59.23
N PHE A 10 4.83 -9.22 59.06
CA PHE A 10 3.73 -9.57 58.13
C PHE A 10 4.26 -9.32 56.73
N SER A 11 4.70 -10.35 56.03
CA SER A 11 4.90 -10.33 54.58
C SER A 11 3.52 -10.33 53.91
N LEU A 12 3.00 -9.14 53.67
CA LEU A 12 1.93 -8.93 52.69
C LEU A 12 2.48 -9.31 51.32
N GLY A 13 2.25 -10.57 50.92
CA GLY A 13 2.36 -10.97 49.53
C GLY A 13 1.38 -10.16 48.71
N LEU A 14 1.88 -9.14 48.05
CA LEU A 14 1.20 -8.47 46.96
C LEU A 14 0.99 -9.50 45.86
N PHE A 15 -0.11 -10.24 45.92
CA PHE A 15 -0.66 -10.86 44.72
C PHE A 15 -1.07 -9.70 43.79
N SER A 16 -0.17 -9.27 42.95
CA SER A 16 -0.51 -8.58 41.73
C SER A 16 -1.37 -9.55 40.92
N PHE A 17 -2.67 -9.45 41.06
CA PHE A 17 -3.57 -9.98 40.05
C PHE A 17 -3.23 -9.22 38.76
N GLY A 18 -2.32 -9.78 37.97
CA GLY A 18 -2.16 -9.37 36.60
C GLY A 18 -3.49 -9.65 35.90
N TYR A 19 -4.28 -8.63 35.67
CA TYR A 19 -5.38 -8.72 34.74
C TYR A 19 -4.76 -9.12 33.41
N SER A 20 -4.94 -10.38 33.01
CA SER A 20 -4.56 -10.82 31.67
C SER A 20 -5.47 -10.06 30.72
N GLN A 21 -4.84 -9.25 29.84
CA GLN A 21 -5.55 -8.56 28.79
C GLN A 21 -6.29 -9.58 27.90
N SER A 22 -7.53 -9.29 27.56
CA SER A 22 -8.31 -10.18 26.66
C SER A 22 -7.67 -10.22 25.25
N SER A 23 -7.98 -11.25 24.47
CA SER A 23 -7.48 -11.36 23.10
C SER A 23 -7.92 -10.19 22.25
N ASP A 24 -9.16 -9.73 22.40
CA ASP A 24 -9.68 -8.53 21.69
C ASP A 24 -8.92 -7.26 22.08
N GLU A 25 -8.57 -7.05 23.35
CA GLU A 25 -7.77 -5.90 23.78
C GLU A 25 -6.37 -5.91 23.19
N LYS A 26 -5.69 -7.06 23.18
CA LYS A 26 -4.36 -7.19 22.56
C LYS A 26 -4.40 -6.90 21.06
N ILE A 27 -5.41 -7.42 20.37
CA ILE A 27 -5.64 -7.18 18.93
C ILE A 27 -5.94 -5.71 18.69
N ALA A 28 -6.81 -5.08 19.48
CA ALA A 28 -7.11 -3.66 19.37
C ALA A 28 -5.87 -2.78 19.60
N ASP A 29 -5.03 -3.13 20.57
CA ASP A 29 -3.78 -2.42 20.83
C ASP A 29 -2.80 -2.50 19.64
N ALA A 30 -2.64 -3.69 19.05
CA ALA A 30 -1.81 -3.86 17.86
C ALA A 30 -2.35 -3.02 16.67
N MET A 31 -3.67 -3.00 16.45
CA MET A 31 -4.31 -2.17 15.43
C MET A 31 -4.09 -0.67 15.68
N ASN A 32 -4.31 -0.19 16.91
CA ASN A 32 -4.15 1.21 17.29
C ASN A 32 -2.72 1.70 17.15
N ASN A 33 -1.74 0.82 17.40
CA ASN A 33 -0.33 1.11 17.24
C ASN A 33 0.18 0.92 15.79
N SER A 34 -0.69 0.49 14.88
CA SER A 34 -0.32 0.12 13.50
C SER A 34 0.79 -0.92 13.43
N ASP A 35 0.86 -1.82 14.43
CA ASP A 35 1.82 -2.92 14.46
C ASP A 35 1.22 -4.17 13.78
N TRP A 36 1.32 -4.19 12.45
CA TRP A 36 0.72 -5.21 11.60
C TRP A 36 1.36 -6.58 11.76
N PHE A 37 2.64 -6.63 12.15
CA PHE A 37 3.33 -7.90 12.43
C PHE A 37 2.91 -8.47 13.77
N ALA A 38 2.75 -7.65 14.80
CA ALA A 38 2.17 -8.08 16.07
C ALA A 38 0.73 -8.54 15.88
N LEU A 39 -0.07 -7.81 15.06
CA LEU A 39 -1.44 -8.19 14.75
C LEU A 39 -1.50 -9.57 14.06
N ASP A 40 -0.66 -9.83 13.05
CA ASP A 40 -0.61 -11.13 12.36
C ASP A 40 -0.19 -12.25 13.32
N SER A 41 0.82 -11.99 14.17
CA SER A 41 1.25 -12.95 15.20
C SER A 41 0.15 -13.27 16.22
N LEU A 42 -0.52 -12.25 16.76
CA LEU A 42 -1.64 -12.43 17.70
C LEU A 42 -2.79 -13.21 17.05
N TYR A 43 -3.15 -12.82 15.83
CA TYR A 43 -4.20 -13.52 15.07
C TYR A 43 -3.90 -15.00 14.85
N GLN A 44 -2.63 -15.39 14.74
CA GLN A 44 -2.21 -16.80 14.58
C GLN A 44 -2.11 -17.55 15.89
N THR A 45 -1.82 -16.88 17.01
CA THR A 45 -1.49 -17.52 18.30
C THR A 45 -2.62 -17.49 19.33
N GLU A 46 -3.47 -16.46 19.31
CA GLU A 46 -4.61 -16.39 20.24
C GLU A 46 -5.67 -17.43 19.88
N PRO A 47 -6.32 -18.06 20.88
CA PRO A 47 -7.41 -19.00 20.64
C PRO A 47 -8.57 -18.35 19.88
N ARG A 48 -9.05 -18.97 18.82
CA ARG A 48 -10.12 -18.40 17.97
C ARG A 48 -11.41 -18.10 18.71
N ASP A 49 -11.77 -18.91 19.67
CA ASP A 49 -12.95 -18.77 20.52
C ASP A 49 -12.83 -17.63 21.55
N SER A 50 -11.64 -17.06 21.70
CA SER A 50 -11.38 -15.88 22.54
C SER A 50 -11.38 -14.57 21.80
N ILE A 51 -11.52 -14.60 20.45
CA ILE A 51 -11.57 -13.41 19.58
C ILE A 51 -13.02 -13.24 19.13
N SER A 52 -13.58 -12.04 19.32
CA SER A 52 -14.94 -11.77 18.83
C SER A 52 -14.99 -11.73 17.29
N ASP A 53 -16.15 -12.05 16.72
CA ASP A 53 -16.35 -12.12 15.26
C ASP A 53 -15.92 -10.85 14.53
N PHE A 54 -16.19 -9.68 15.11
CA PHE A 54 -15.77 -8.42 14.54
C PHE A 54 -14.24 -8.31 14.44
N PHE A 55 -13.54 -8.57 15.55
CA PHE A 55 -12.07 -8.49 15.56
C PHE A 55 -11.42 -9.59 14.73
N GLU A 56 -12.04 -10.76 14.64
CA GLU A 56 -11.58 -11.85 13.78
C GLU A 56 -11.60 -11.42 12.30
N ILE A 57 -12.74 -10.93 11.82
CA ILE A 57 -12.91 -10.48 10.43
C ILE A 57 -12.03 -9.25 10.15
N TYR A 58 -12.04 -8.26 11.05
CA TYR A 58 -11.32 -7.01 10.85
C TYR A 58 -9.79 -7.22 10.88
N SER A 59 -9.29 -8.16 11.70
CA SER A 59 -7.89 -8.57 11.67
C SER A 59 -7.48 -9.09 10.29
N ARG A 60 -8.26 -9.98 9.69
CA ARG A 60 -7.99 -10.49 8.33
C ARG A 60 -8.01 -9.37 7.28
N CYS A 61 -8.93 -8.42 7.40
CA CYS A 61 -8.96 -7.25 6.53
C CYS A 61 -7.63 -6.49 6.58
N LEU A 62 -7.18 -6.13 7.80
CA LEU A 62 -5.97 -5.34 7.99
C LEU A 62 -4.70 -6.12 7.66
N ILE A 63 -4.56 -7.35 8.15
CA ILE A 63 -3.41 -8.21 7.84
C ILE A 63 -3.27 -8.38 6.34
N GLY A 64 -4.35 -8.72 5.65
CA GLY A 64 -4.33 -8.91 4.21
C GLY A 64 -3.97 -7.63 3.45
N ASN A 65 -4.57 -6.50 3.80
CA ASN A 65 -4.29 -5.22 3.14
C ASN A 65 -2.86 -4.73 3.41
N ARG A 66 -2.42 -4.74 4.69
CA ARG A 66 -1.14 -4.16 5.10
C ARG A 66 0.07 -5.03 4.76
N LEU A 67 -0.10 -6.33 4.72
CA LEU A 67 0.95 -7.28 4.35
C LEU A 67 0.86 -7.76 2.88
N ASN A 68 0.14 -7.01 2.04
CA ASN A 68 -0.02 -7.28 0.60
C ASN A 68 -0.53 -8.69 0.29
N ARG A 69 -1.57 -9.10 0.98
CA ARG A 69 -2.23 -10.42 0.82
C ARG A 69 -3.70 -10.22 0.41
N PRO A 70 -3.98 -9.72 -0.80
CA PRO A 70 -5.34 -9.43 -1.26
C PRO A 70 -6.23 -10.67 -1.35
N ASP A 71 -5.64 -11.85 -1.45
CA ASP A 71 -6.33 -13.14 -1.33
C ASP A 71 -6.94 -13.39 0.07
N VAL A 72 -6.42 -12.73 1.10
CA VAL A 72 -6.94 -12.75 2.47
C VAL A 72 -7.89 -11.57 2.72
N SER A 73 -7.49 -10.35 2.34
CA SER A 73 -8.26 -9.15 2.67
C SER A 73 -9.55 -9.02 1.88
N ILE A 74 -9.56 -9.34 0.58
CA ILE A 74 -10.76 -9.17 -0.26
C ILE A 74 -11.94 -10.00 0.25
N PRO A 75 -11.80 -11.32 0.53
CA PRO A 75 -12.87 -12.09 1.16
C PRO A 75 -13.28 -11.54 2.53
N ALA A 76 -12.29 -11.11 3.35
CA ALA A 76 -12.56 -10.58 4.68
C ALA A 76 -13.32 -9.24 4.64
N PHE A 77 -12.97 -8.31 3.74
CA PHE A 77 -13.75 -7.08 3.55
C PHE A 77 -15.16 -7.38 3.04
N THR A 78 -15.31 -8.34 2.15
CA THR A 78 -16.63 -8.77 1.68
C THR A 78 -17.49 -9.28 2.84
N GLU A 79 -16.92 -10.09 3.72
CA GLU A 79 -17.58 -10.58 4.92
C GLU A 79 -17.90 -9.45 5.91
N LEU A 80 -16.94 -8.54 6.16
CA LEU A 80 -17.11 -7.36 7.04
C LEU A 80 -18.32 -6.53 6.63
N PHE A 81 -18.41 -6.16 5.35
CA PHE A 81 -19.52 -5.36 4.86
C PHE A 81 -20.86 -6.08 4.83
N ASN A 82 -20.87 -7.41 4.68
CA ASN A 82 -22.09 -8.18 4.66
C ASN A 82 -22.63 -8.53 6.06
N THR A 83 -21.76 -8.65 7.08
CA THR A 83 -22.14 -9.20 8.39
C THR A 83 -21.88 -8.27 9.56
N GLN A 84 -21.02 -7.26 9.41
CA GLN A 84 -20.53 -6.42 10.50
C GLN A 84 -20.60 -4.92 10.19
N SER A 85 -21.27 -4.53 9.10
CA SER A 85 -21.32 -3.11 8.69
C SER A 85 -21.93 -2.20 9.74
N GLU A 86 -22.85 -2.69 10.55
CA GLU A 86 -23.48 -1.96 11.67
C GLU A 86 -22.51 -1.63 12.82
N ASN A 87 -21.39 -2.35 12.91
CA ASN A 87 -20.35 -2.12 13.91
C ASN A 87 -19.30 -1.09 13.44
N LEU A 88 -19.43 -0.58 12.21
CA LEU A 88 -18.56 0.44 11.65
C LEU A 88 -19.21 1.82 11.77
N ASP A 89 -18.53 2.76 12.40
CA ASP A 89 -18.88 4.17 12.23
C ASP A 89 -18.57 4.67 10.81
N PHE A 90 -19.00 5.87 10.46
CA PHE A 90 -18.82 6.41 9.11
C PHE A 90 -17.35 6.53 8.70
N GLY A 91 -16.46 6.86 9.65
CA GLY A 91 -15.02 6.97 9.42
C GLY A 91 -14.39 5.62 9.12
N ASN A 92 -14.70 4.62 9.94
CA ASN A 92 -14.21 3.24 9.75
C ASN A 92 -14.81 2.59 8.50
N MET A 93 -16.09 2.86 8.19
CA MET A 93 -16.72 2.40 6.96
C MET A 93 -15.99 2.96 5.73
N LEU A 94 -15.69 4.26 5.72
CA LEU A 94 -14.94 4.88 4.62
C LEU A 94 -13.52 4.31 4.50
N ASN A 95 -12.78 4.24 5.62
CA ASN A 95 -11.42 3.72 5.62
C ASN A 95 -11.36 2.27 5.14
N SER A 96 -12.27 1.42 5.62
CA SER A 96 -12.37 0.02 5.19
C SER A 96 -12.71 -0.09 3.71
N SER A 97 -13.61 0.76 3.20
CA SER A 97 -13.94 0.81 1.77
C SER A 97 -12.78 1.27 0.91
N MET A 98 -11.98 2.24 1.39
CA MET A 98 -10.75 2.68 0.70
C MET A 98 -9.73 1.54 0.61
N MET A 99 -9.47 0.83 1.72
CA MET A 99 -8.56 -0.31 1.75
C MET A 99 -9.05 -1.44 0.84
N PHE A 100 -10.34 -1.74 0.87
CA PHE A 100 -10.94 -2.75 -0.01
C PHE A 100 -10.78 -2.39 -1.49
N ALA A 101 -11.07 -1.13 -1.85
CA ALA A 101 -10.87 -0.66 -3.22
C ALA A 101 -9.40 -0.71 -3.67
N MET A 102 -8.46 -0.40 -2.78
CA MET A 102 -7.02 -0.56 -3.06
C MET A 102 -6.68 -2.02 -3.37
N ASP A 103 -7.19 -2.98 -2.60
CA ASP A 103 -6.90 -4.40 -2.82
C ASP A 103 -7.56 -4.92 -4.11
N LEU A 104 -8.77 -4.47 -4.44
CA LEU A 104 -9.39 -4.74 -5.72
C LEU A 104 -8.56 -4.20 -6.89
N SER A 105 -8.04 -2.97 -6.75
CA SER A 105 -7.15 -2.37 -7.76
C SER A 105 -5.84 -3.16 -7.91
N ARG A 106 -5.24 -3.62 -6.80
CA ARG A 106 -4.01 -4.44 -6.79
C ARG A 106 -4.17 -5.72 -7.61
N ILE A 107 -5.36 -6.33 -7.62
CA ILE A 107 -5.64 -7.51 -8.43
C ILE A 107 -6.14 -7.16 -9.86
N GLY A 108 -6.12 -5.87 -10.23
CA GLY A 108 -6.53 -5.38 -11.55
C GLY A 108 -8.04 -5.14 -11.71
N ASP A 109 -8.85 -5.35 -10.66
CA ASP A 109 -10.30 -5.09 -10.74
C ASP A 109 -10.66 -3.64 -10.37
N ASN A 110 -10.13 -2.70 -11.18
CA ASN A 110 -10.36 -1.27 -10.99
C ASN A 110 -11.85 -0.90 -11.13
N LYS A 111 -12.61 -1.65 -11.92
CA LYS A 111 -14.06 -1.43 -12.07
C LYS A 111 -14.81 -1.73 -10.76
N ALA A 112 -14.47 -2.83 -10.09
CA ALA A 112 -15.03 -3.16 -8.79
C ALA A 112 -14.58 -2.15 -7.72
N ALA A 113 -13.32 -1.69 -7.75
CA ALA A 113 -12.80 -0.67 -6.85
C ALA A 113 -13.60 0.64 -6.95
N ALA A 114 -13.80 1.15 -8.17
CA ALA A 114 -14.61 2.34 -8.42
C ALA A 114 -16.06 2.19 -7.93
N LYS A 115 -16.68 1.04 -8.25
CA LYS A 115 -18.06 0.75 -7.83
C LYS A 115 -18.18 0.70 -6.30
N MET A 116 -17.23 0.06 -5.61
CA MET A 116 -17.21 -0.04 -4.15
C MET A 116 -17.20 1.35 -3.50
N LEU A 117 -16.24 2.20 -3.88
CA LEU A 117 -16.14 3.55 -3.34
C LEU A 117 -17.34 4.42 -3.68
N SER A 118 -17.86 4.33 -4.92
CA SER A 118 -19.03 5.08 -5.34
C SER A 118 -20.27 4.70 -4.52
N SER A 119 -20.46 3.40 -4.25
CA SER A 119 -21.57 2.91 -3.41
C SER A 119 -21.43 3.42 -1.97
N THR A 120 -20.26 3.28 -1.35
CA THR A 120 -20.01 3.77 0.01
C THR A 120 -20.20 5.27 0.09
N LEU A 121 -19.61 6.05 -0.83
CA LEU A 121 -19.77 7.49 -0.85
C LEU A 121 -21.24 7.90 -0.98
N GLY A 122 -22.02 7.17 -1.79
CA GLY A 122 -23.46 7.41 -1.92
C GLY A 122 -24.22 7.24 -0.61
N SER A 123 -23.88 6.22 0.18
CA SER A 123 -24.59 5.91 1.45
C SER A 123 -24.22 6.84 2.60
N ILE A 124 -22.97 7.32 2.69
CA ILE A 124 -22.50 8.12 3.83
C ILE A 124 -22.24 9.59 3.50
N ARG A 125 -22.51 10.03 2.27
CA ARG A 125 -22.15 11.37 1.75
C ARG A 125 -22.63 12.52 2.66
N THR A 126 -23.83 12.39 3.25
CA THR A 126 -24.42 13.41 4.13
C THR A 126 -23.70 13.57 5.47
N HIS A 127 -22.84 12.64 5.82
CA HIS A 127 -22.05 12.61 7.05
C HIS A 127 -20.58 13.02 6.86
N LEU A 128 -20.21 13.38 5.62
CA LEU A 128 -18.82 13.69 5.26
C LEU A 128 -18.64 15.17 4.93
N ASP A 129 -17.44 15.69 5.25
CA ASP A 129 -17.00 17.00 4.79
C ASP A 129 -16.82 17.04 3.27
N SER A 130 -17.06 18.21 2.69
CA SER A 130 -16.88 18.43 1.25
C SER A 130 -15.48 18.08 0.75
N THR A 131 -14.45 18.33 1.55
CA THR A 131 -13.05 17.99 1.23
C THR A 131 -12.85 16.47 1.11
N ILE A 132 -13.42 15.71 2.04
CA ILE A 132 -13.39 14.25 2.03
C ILE A 132 -14.13 13.72 0.79
N ILE A 133 -15.32 14.26 0.51
CA ILE A 133 -16.11 13.89 -0.66
C ILE A 133 -15.31 14.08 -1.95
N VAL A 134 -14.65 15.24 -2.10
CA VAL A 134 -13.80 15.51 -3.28
C VAL A 134 -12.64 14.52 -3.36
N GLY A 135 -11.95 14.23 -2.24
CA GLY A 135 -10.86 13.26 -2.21
C GLY A 135 -11.29 11.86 -2.62
N VAL A 136 -12.41 11.36 -2.07
CA VAL A 136 -12.96 10.05 -2.44
C VAL A 136 -13.38 10.01 -3.92
N GLN A 137 -14.00 11.10 -4.42
CA GLN A 137 -14.37 11.19 -5.83
C GLN A 137 -13.16 11.14 -6.77
N GLN A 138 -12.02 11.70 -6.36
CA GLN A 138 -10.78 11.59 -7.14
C GLN A 138 -10.32 10.12 -7.27
N PHE A 139 -10.38 9.33 -6.19
CA PHE A 139 -10.06 7.90 -6.26
C PHE A 139 -11.05 7.13 -7.15
N ILE A 140 -12.35 7.43 -7.06
CA ILE A 140 -13.36 6.83 -7.94
C ILE A 140 -13.00 7.10 -9.40
N ASN A 141 -12.75 8.36 -9.76
CA ASN A 141 -12.40 8.76 -11.11
C ASN A 141 -11.10 8.10 -11.60
N GLN A 142 -10.12 7.95 -10.70
CA GLN A 142 -8.86 7.25 -10.98
C GLN A 142 -9.12 5.78 -11.34
N TYR A 143 -9.87 5.06 -10.50
CA TYR A 143 -10.16 3.65 -10.75
C TYR A 143 -11.03 3.47 -12.01
N GLU A 144 -11.98 4.36 -12.28
CA GLU A 144 -12.76 4.36 -13.53
C GLU A 144 -11.85 4.54 -14.75
N ALA A 145 -10.89 5.47 -14.69
CA ALA A 145 -9.94 5.69 -15.76
C ALA A 145 -9.02 4.47 -15.97
N LEU A 146 -8.50 3.89 -14.88
CA LEU A 146 -7.65 2.68 -14.90
C LEU A 146 -8.41 1.44 -15.35
N SER A 147 -9.74 1.38 -15.19
CA SER A 147 -10.54 0.24 -15.61
C SER A 147 -10.56 0.01 -17.13
N LYS A 148 -10.08 0.98 -17.90
CA LYS A 148 -9.92 0.90 -19.37
C LYS A 148 -8.63 0.18 -19.79
N TYR A 149 -7.75 -0.13 -18.84
CA TYR A 149 -6.44 -0.75 -19.03
C TYR A 149 -6.36 -2.07 -18.26
N ASP A 150 -5.32 -2.85 -18.50
CA ASP A 150 -4.93 -4.04 -17.68
C ASP A 150 -3.61 -3.73 -16.96
N PRO A 151 -3.63 -2.85 -15.93
CA PRO A 151 -2.43 -2.32 -15.32
C PRO A 151 -1.59 -3.42 -14.69
N TYR A 152 -0.27 -3.22 -14.76
CA TYR A 152 0.72 -4.09 -14.14
C TYR A 152 0.67 -5.56 -14.60
N LYS A 153 0.38 -5.82 -15.87
CA LYS A 153 0.57 -7.15 -16.41
C LYS A 153 2.06 -7.42 -16.57
N ILE A 154 2.59 -8.23 -15.66
CA ILE A 154 4.02 -8.52 -15.57
C ILE A 154 4.35 -9.82 -16.31
N SER A 155 5.45 -9.79 -17.03
CA SER A 155 6.09 -10.96 -17.66
C SER A 155 7.61 -10.89 -17.49
N PHE A 156 8.25 -12.06 -17.51
CA PHE A 156 9.70 -12.18 -17.51
C PHE A 156 10.14 -12.96 -18.74
N GLU A 157 11.35 -12.68 -19.23
CA GLU A 157 11.97 -13.50 -20.26
C GLU A 157 12.30 -14.91 -19.72
N ASN A 158 12.59 -15.00 -18.41
CA ASN A 158 12.88 -16.23 -17.68
C ASN A 158 11.84 -16.47 -16.57
N SER A 159 11.91 -17.61 -15.88
CA SER A 159 10.99 -17.91 -14.75
C SER A 159 11.19 -17.03 -13.51
N VAL A 160 12.34 -16.37 -13.41
CA VAL A 160 12.73 -15.45 -12.34
C VAL A 160 13.26 -14.19 -13.00
N GLY A 161 12.72 -13.05 -12.62
CA GLY A 161 13.19 -11.76 -13.12
C GLY A 161 14.44 -11.31 -12.38
N THR A 162 15.41 -10.78 -13.12
CA THR A 162 16.61 -10.15 -12.58
C THR A 162 16.69 -8.71 -13.03
N ILE A 163 16.80 -7.81 -12.08
CA ILE A 163 16.89 -6.37 -12.31
C ILE A 163 18.24 -5.88 -11.79
N PRO A 164 19.17 -5.49 -12.66
CA PRO A 164 20.42 -4.90 -12.23
C PRO A 164 20.22 -3.46 -11.74
N PHE A 165 20.98 -3.05 -10.74
CA PHE A 165 20.98 -1.67 -10.26
C PHE A 165 22.38 -1.17 -9.95
N GLU A 166 22.50 0.15 -9.80
CA GLU A 166 23.68 0.78 -9.23
C GLU A 166 23.29 1.66 -8.04
N ILE A 167 24.26 1.89 -7.16
CA ILE A 167 24.11 2.80 -6.03
C ILE A 167 24.74 4.15 -6.43
N VAL A 168 23.92 5.18 -6.51
CA VAL A 168 24.33 6.53 -6.88
C VAL A 168 24.27 7.43 -5.66
N PRO A 169 25.41 8.06 -5.26
CA PRO A 169 25.38 9.03 -4.20
C PRO A 169 24.63 10.29 -4.62
N VAL A 170 23.80 10.80 -3.73
CA VAL A 170 22.97 12.00 -3.94
C VAL A 170 23.15 12.97 -2.79
N GLY A 171 23.25 14.24 -3.12
CA GLY A 171 23.36 15.29 -2.15
C GLY A 171 24.80 15.74 -1.89
N PRO A 172 24.97 16.80 -1.09
CA PRO A 172 26.28 17.27 -0.73
C PRO A 172 27.01 16.16 0.06
N GLU A 173 28.32 16.05 -0.13
CA GLU A 173 29.20 15.00 0.42
C GLU A 173 28.99 14.66 1.91
N LYS A 174 28.38 15.55 2.67
CA LYS A 174 28.11 15.39 4.11
C LYS A 174 26.90 14.51 4.44
N ASN A 175 26.01 14.25 3.48
CA ASN A 175 24.74 13.56 3.80
C ASN A 175 24.75 12.06 3.55
N ASN A 176 25.77 11.52 2.85
CA ASN A 176 25.89 10.09 2.52
C ASN A 176 24.56 9.44 2.02
N SER A 177 23.68 10.24 1.45
CA SER A 177 22.45 9.73 0.88
C SER A 177 22.76 9.01 -0.43
N VAL A 178 22.14 7.86 -0.63
CA VAL A 178 22.31 7.06 -1.84
C VAL A 178 20.95 6.71 -2.43
N LEU A 179 20.89 6.62 -3.74
CA LEU A 179 19.73 6.12 -4.46
C LEU A 179 20.08 4.86 -5.21
N MET A 180 19.07 4.05 -5.45
CA MET A 180 19.16 2.84 -6.26
C MET A 180 18.65 3.15 -7.66
N HIS A 181 19.56 3.22 -8.64
CA HIS A 181 19.22 3.41 -10.05
C HIS A 181 19.12 2.07 -10.74
N LEU A 182 17.97 1.80 -11.36
CA LEU A 182 17.72 0.57 -12.10
C LEU A 182 18.40 0.65 -13.47
N ARG A 183 19.16 -0.38 -13.80
CA ARG A 183 19.85 -0.50 -15.09
C ARG A 183 19.00 -1.26 -16.09
N ASP A 184 19.36 -1.17 -17.36
CA ASP A 184 18.65 -1.79 -18.48
C ASP A 184 17.15 -1.48 -18.46
N SER A 185 16.84 -0.17 -18.26
CA SER A 185 15.48 0.31 -18.06
C SER A 185 15.00 1.09 -19.28
N TYR A 186 13.76 0.80 -19.71
CA TYR A 186 13.15 1.44 -20.87
C TYR A 186 11.67 1.71 -20.59
N ILE A 187 11.19 2.88 -21.02
CA ILE A 187 9.77 3.22 -21.04
C ILE A 187 9.34 3.38 -22.50
N ASN A 188 8.37 2.59 -22.93
CA ASN A 188 7.89 2.57 -24.32
C ASN A 188 9.03 2.44 -25.34
N GLY A 189 10.03 1.63 -25.03
CA GLY A 189 11.21 1.37 -25.88
C GLY A 189 12.30 2.47 -25.85
N VAL A 190 12.12 3.53 -25.07
CA VAL A 190 13.11 4.62 -24.90
C VAL A 190 13.85 4.39 -23.60
N GLU A 191 15.18 4.37 -23.64
CA GLU A 191 16.04 4.23 -22.45
C GLU A 191 15.68 5.27 -21.38
N ALA A 192 15.56 4.81 -20.15
CA ALA A 192 15.08 5.58 -19.02
C ALA A 192 15.98 5.42 -17.79
N ASP A 193 16.23 6.52 -17.12
CA ASP A 193 16.97 6.58 -15.87
C ASP A 193 15.97 6.53 -14.72
N ILE A 194 15.86 5.40 -14.06
CA ILE A 194 14.78 5.10 -13.12
C ILE A 194 15.36 4.90 -11.71
N THR A 195 14.86 5.67 -10.76
CA THR A 195 15.13 5.47 -9.34
C THR A 195 14.13 4.47 -8.75
N PHE A 196 14.64 3.51 -7.99
CA PHE A 196 13.84 2.59 -7.19
C PHE A 196 13.73 3.11 -5.77
N ASP A 197 12.50 3.40 -5.33
CA ASP A 197 12.23 3.95 -4.01
C ASP A 197 11.12 3.16 -3.30
N THR A 198 11.50 2.36 -2.30
CA THR A 198 10.55 1.58 -1.49
C THR A 198 9.65 2.46 -0.60
N GLY A 199 10.03 3.71 -0.38
CA GLY A 199 9.25 4.70 0.38
C GLY A 199 8.22 5.45 -0.46
N ALA A 200 8.34 5.42 -1.79
CA ALA A 200 7.35 6.03 -2.68
C ALA A 200 6.09 5.14 -2.78
N GLY A 201 4.93 5.72 -2.45
CA GLY A 201 3.65 5.00 -2.51
C GLY A 201 3.15 4.75 -3.93
N VAL A 202 3.59 5.54 -4.90
CA VAL A 202 3.18 5.50 -6.32
C VAL A 202 4.40 5.58 -7.23
N ASN A 203 4.24 5.19 -8.49
CA ASN A 203 5.25 5.50 -9.50
C ASN A 203 5.13 6.96 -9.92
N ILE A 204 6.25 7.65 -10.08
CA ILE A 204 6.30 9.09 -10.38
C ILE A 204 7.04 9.33 -11.68
N ILE A 205 6.57 10.30 -12.45
CA ILE A 205 7.30 10.83 -13.60
C ILE A 205 7.18 12.34 -13.66
N SER A 206 8.28 13.03 -14.02
CA SER A 206 8.26 14.46 -14.26
C SER A 206 7.40 14.82 -15.48
N GLU A 207 6.57 15.85 -15.37
CA GLU A 207 5.73 16.37 -16.46
C GLU A 207 6.52 16.58 -17.75
N SER A 208 7.75 17.10 -17.66
CA SER A 208 8.64 17.34 -18.81
C SER A 208 8.98 16.07 -19.60
N LEU A 209 8.87 14.89 -18.99
CA LEU A 209 9.24 13.61 -19.59
C LEU A 209 8.06 12.84 -20.20
N VAL A 210 6.82 13.22 -19.90
CA VAL A 210 5.62 12.55 -20.41
C VAL A 210 5.64 12.44 -21.94
N HIS A 211 5.99 13.53 -22.62
CA HIS A 211 6.07 13.52 -24.08
C HIS A 211 7.27 12.71 -24.60
N LYS A 212 8.44 12.82 -23.94
CA LYS A 212 9.66 12.08 -24.32
C LYS A 212 9.40 10.58 -24.37
N TYR A 213 8.67 10.07 -23.42
CA TYR A 213 8.37 8.63 -23.30
C TYR A 213 7.01 8.22 -23.90
N ASN A 214 6.31 9.10 -24.61
CA ASN A 214 5.01 8.81 -25.21
C ASN A 214 4.00 8.21 -24.22
N LEU A 215 3.91 8.76 -23.01
CA LEU A 215 2.89 8.31 -22.06
C LEU A 215 1.52 8.81 -22.50
N THR A 216 0.50 7.98 -22.28
CA THR A 216 -0.90 8.34 -22.54
C THR A 216 -1.50 9.00 -21.29
N PRO A 217 -1.86 10.28 -21.32
CA PRO A 217 -2.49 10.94 -20.18
C PRO A 217 -3.83 10.28 -19.85
N LEU A 218 -4.12 10.12 -18.54
CA LEU A 218 -5.44 9.74 -18.05
C LEU A 218 -6.23 10.98 -17.66
N GLU A 219 -7.54 10.94 -17.94
CA GLU A 219 -8.49 11.94 -17.48
C GLU A 219 -8.85 11.71 -16.00
N ALA A 220 -7.82 11.65 -15.13
CA ALA A 220 -7.97 11.50 -13.70
C ALA A 220 -6.93 12.34 -12.99
N SER A 221 -7.37 13.22 -12.12
CA SER A 221 -6.50 13.99 -11.23
C SER A 221 -6.49 13.36 -9.84
N SER A 222 -5.37 13.42 -9.16
CA SER A 222 -5.22 12.97 -7.78
C SER A 222 -4.34 13.94 -7.01
N THR A 223 -4.40 13.83 -5.69
CA THR A 223 -3.53 14.58 -4.78
C THR A 223 -2.60 13.60 -4.08
N VAL A 224 -1.31 13.78 -4.23
CA VAL A 224 -0.30 12.96 -3.55
C VAL A 224 0.44 13.81 -2.52
N GLY A 225 0.56 13.28 -1.32
CA GLY A 225 1.40 13.81 -0.25
C GLY A 225 2.82 13.27 -0.36
N GLY A 226 3.81 14.12 -0.13
CA GLY A 226 5.23 13.74 -0.17
C GLY A 226 6.07 14.94 0.24
N VAL A 227 6.96 15.40 -0.62
CA VAL A 227 7.72 16.65 -0.44
C VAL A 227 6.79 17.86 -0.72
N GLY A 228 5.67 17.91 -0.02
CA GLY A 228 4.55 18.83 -0.22
C GLY A 228 3.33 18.13 -0.81
N ILE A 229 2.17 18.81 -0.73
CA ILE A 229 0.93 18.33 -1.35
C ILE A 229 0.92 18.83 -2.79
N GLN A 230 0.89 17.93 -3.75
CA GLN A 230 0.82 18.27 -5.17
C GLN A 230 -0.42 17.64 -5.81
N ASN A 231 -1.09 18.42 -6.63
CA ASN A 231 -2.11 17.91 -7.53
C ASN A 231 -1.42 17.52 -8.84
N GLY A 232 -1.65 16.32 -9.28
CA GLY A 232 -1.12 15.80 -10.53
C GLY A 232 -2.13 14.92 -11.23
N ASN A 233 -1.81 14.55 -12.44
CA ASN A 233 -2.59 13.63 -13.26
C ASN A 233 -1.83 12.32 -13.39
N TYR A 234 -2.53 11.26 -13.77
CA TYR A 234 -1.88 10.02 -14.16
C TYR A 234 -1.61 10.00 -15.67
N ALA A 235 -0.55 9.28 -16.03
CA ALA A 235 -0.31 8.90 -17.41
C ALA A 235 0.14 7.43 -17.46
N ILE A 236 -0.23 6.72 -18.51
CA ILE A 236 0.08 5.31 -18.69
C ILE A 236 1.30 5.16 -19.61
N ALA A 237 2.31 4.46 -19.13
CA ALA A 237 3.32 3.86 -19.99
C ALA A 237 2.77 2.53 -20.51
N LYS A 238 2.75 2.36 -21.84
CA LYS A 238 2.29 1.11 -22.45
C LYS A 238 3.18 -0.06 -22.07
N GLU A 239 4.47 0.21 -21.94
CA GLU A 239 5.47 -0.77 -21.54
C GLU A 239 6.55 -0.13 -20.66
N LEU A 240 6.89 -0.81 -19.59
CA LEU A 240 8.04 -0.54 -18.75
C LEU A 240 8.89 -1.80 -18.73
N LYS A 241 10.10 -1.75 -19.30
CA LYS A 241 11.09 -2.82 -19.21
C LYS A 241 12.14 -2.41 -18.18
N ILE A 242 12.47 -3.33 -17.25
CA ILE A 242 13.52 -3.16 -16.25
C ILE A 242 14.28 -4.49 -16.13
N GLY A 243 15.50 -4.54 -16.66
CA GLY A 243 16.22 -5.81 -16.78
C GLY A 243 15.40 -6.84 -17.55
N ASP A 244 15.17 -8.01 -16.97
CA ASP A 244 14.37 -9.09 -17.55
C ASP A 244 12.85 -8.92 -17.36
N MET A 245 12.42 -7.94 -16.56
CA MET A 245 11.01 -7.71 -16.26
C MET A 245 10.37 -6.77 -17.29
N ILE A 246 9.25 -7.19 -17.84
CA ILE A 246 8.39 -6.37 -18.70
C ILE A 246 7.05 -6.20 -18.03
N VAL A 247 6.61 -4.95 -17.88
CA VAL A 247 5.34 -4.58 -17.27
C VAL A 247 4.56 -3.74 -18.27
N THR A 248 3.29 -4.09 -18.51
CA THR A 248 2.43 -3.33 -19.42
C THR A 248 1.42 -2.48 -18.66
N ASP A 249 0.98 -1.39 -19.31
CA ASP A 249 -0.01 -0.44 -18.82
C ASP A 249 0.33 0.11 -17.43
N VAL A 250 1.56 0.60 -17.27
CA VAL A 250 2.08 1.09 -15.98
C VAL A 250 1.61 2.52 -15.71
N PRO A 251 0.81 2.76 -14.66
CA PRO A 251 0.44 4.11 -14.25
C PRO A 251 1.62 4.85 -13.63
N PHE A 252 1.84 6.07 -14.05
CA PHE A 252 2.74 7.03 -13.43
C PHE A 252 1.96 8.25 -12.98
N TYR A 253 2.22 8.70 -11.77
CA TYR A 253 1.75 9.97 -11.28
C TYR A 253 2.64 11.07 -11.85
N VAL A 254 2.05 11.96 -12.63
CA VAL A 254 2.77 13.05 -13.31
C VAL A 254 2.86 14.23 -12.38
N ILE A 255 4.07 14.62 -12.02
CA ILE A 255 4.32 15.76 -11.15
C ILE A 255 5.16 16.83 -11.85
N LYS A 256 4.93 18.07 -11.45
CA LYS A 256 5.81 19.17 -11.80
C LYS A 256 6.87 19.28 -10.71
N LEU A 257 8.06 18.76 -10.99
CA LEU A 257 9.17 18.89 -10.07
C LEU A 257 9.64 20.34 -10.04
N THR A 258 9.29 21.04 -8.98
CA THR A 258 9.80 22.39 -8.70
C THR A 258 10.13 22.45 -7.23
N THR A 259 11.33 22.93 -6.89
CA THR A 259 11.65 23.22 -5.50
C THR A 259 11.78 24.73 -5.32
N ASN A 260 11.56 25.20 -4.09
CA ASN A 260 11.87 26.59 -3.71
C ASN A 260 13.30 26.70 -3.17
N ASN A 261 14.11 25.65 -3.30
CA ASN A 261 15.46 25.55 -2.78
C ASN A 261 16.44 25.19 -3.91
N LYS A 262 17.33 26.12 -4.25
CA LYS A 262 18.34 25.94 -5.31
C LYS A 262 19.29 24.75 -5.07
N GLU A 263 19.53 24.38 -3.81
CA GLU A 263 20.34 23.19 -3.51
C GLU A 263 19.58 21.91 -3.84
N ALA A 264 18.28 21.88 -3.55
CA ALA A 264 17.44 20.74 -3.88
C ALA A 264 17.24 20.61 -5.40
N ASP A 265 17.21 21.71 -6.15
CA ASP A 265 17.10 21.70 -7.62
C ASP A 265 18.27 20.94 -8.29
N ASN A 266 19.46 20.93 -7.68
CA ASN A 266 20.61 20.17 -8.18
C ASN A 266 20.44 18.65 -8.10
N TYR A 267 19.49 18.16 -7.30
CA TYR A 267 19.26 16.73 -7.08
C TYR A 267 17.89 16.28 -7.59
N ILE A 268 17.07 17.21 -8.04
CA ILE A 268 15.69 16.92 -8.45
C ILE A 268 15.65 15.98 -9.66
N ASP A 269 16.65 16.04 -10.51
CA ASP A 269 16.75 15.21 -11.70
C ASP A 269 16.86 13.72 -11.38
N CYS A 270 17.39 13.38 -10.19
CA CYS A 270 17.44 11.98 -9.71
C CYS A 270 16.05 11.40 -9.42
N PHE A 271 15.04 12.25 -9.29
CA PHE A 271 13.65 11.86 -9.00
C PHE A 271 12.71 12.07 -10.19
N ASN A 272 13.28 12.34 -11.37
CA ASN A 272 12.48 12.56 -12.58
C ASN A 272 11.61 11.35 -12.94
N ILE A 273 12.08 10.13 -12.65
CA ILE A 273 11.32 8.89 -12.80
C ILE A 273 11.59 8.03 -11.57
N VAL A 274 10.54 7.71 -10.84
CA VAL A 274 10.61 6.85 -9.65
C VAL A 274 9.65 5.69 -9.84
N VAL A 275 10.14 4.49 -9.58
CA VAL A 275 9.31 3.29 -9.42
C VAL A 275 9.18 3.01 -7.94
N GLY A 276 7.94 3.03 -7.47
CA GLY A 276 7.57 2.92 -6.07
C GLY A 276 6.94 1.59 -5.69
N SER A 277 6.40 1.56 -4.47
CA SER A 277 5.76 0.38 -3.89
C SER A 277 4.54 -0.10 -4.69
N GLU A 278 3.88 0.76 -5.45
CA GLU A 278 2.72 0.37 -6.26
C GLU A 278 3.07 -0.75 -7.27
N LEU A 279 4.25 -0.68 -7.93
CA LEU A 279 4.74 -1.77 -8.77
C LEU A 279 5.22 -2.96 -7.92
N MET A 280 5.93 -2.71 -6.81
CA MET A 280 6.46 -3.78 -5.97
C MET A 280 5.36 -4.67 -5.39
N LEU A 281 4.20 -4.10 -5.06
CA LEU A 281 3.04 -4.81 -4.53
C LEU A 281 2.42 -5.80 -5.54
N GLN A 282 2.78 -5.70 -6.83
CA GLN A 282 2.36 -6.66 -7.87
C GLN A 282 3.24 -7.92 -7.88
N LEU A 283 4.38 -7.90 -7.21
CA LEU A 283 5.31 -9.01 -7.14
C LEU A 283 4.99 -9.92 -5.95
N LYS A 284 5.26 -11.22 -6.07
CA LYS A 284 5.12 -12.17 -4.97
C LYS A 284 6.15 -11.90 -3.88
N ASP A 285 7.39 -11.80 -4.31
CA ASP A 285 8.50 -11.47 -3.45
C ASP A 285 9.58 -10.73 -4.25
N LEU A 286 10.42 -10.00 -3.52
CA LEU A 286 11.49 -9.20 -4.04
C LEU A 286 12.68 -9.32 -3.09
N THR A 287 13.84 -9.72 -3.62
CA THR A 287 15.09 -9.82 -2.86
C THR A 287 16.12 -8.86 -3.43
N ILE A 288 16.62 -7.96 -2.59
CA ILE A 288 17.67 -7.00 -2.97
C ILE A 288 19.02 -7.53 -2.51
N ASP A 289 19.92 -7.80 -3.47
CA ASP A 289 21.30 -8.21 -3.23
C ASP A 289 22.23 -7.02 -3.46
N PHE A 290 22.59 -6.34 -2.39
CA PHE A 290 23.48 -5.18 -2.42
C PHE A 290 24.95 -5.55 -2.74
N ILE A 291 25.33 -6.81 -2.60
CA ILE A 291 26.69 -7.26 -2.93
C ILE A 291 26.87 -7.41 -4.44
N ASN A 292 25.87 -8.04 -5.08
CA ASN A 292 25.89 -8.30 -6.51
C ASN A 292 25.12 -7.24 -7.32
N HIS A 293 24.60 -6.19 -6.67
CA HIS A 293 23.84 -5.09 -7.27
C HIS A 293 22.70 -5.58 -8.17
N LYS A 294 21.88 -6.48 -7.64
CA LYS A 294 20.72 -7.02 -8.37
C LYS A 294 19.52 -7.19 -7.48
N ILE A 295 18.34 -7.01 -8.07
CA ILE A 295 17.06 -7.37 -7.48
C ILE A 295 16.58 -8.64 -8.16
N THR A 296 16.20 -9.65 -7.38
CA THR A 296 15.54 -10.87 -7.87
C THR A 296 14.07 -10.77 -7.54
N VAL A 297 13.21 -11.03 -8.52
CA VAL A 297 11.76 -10.91 -8.37
C VAL A 297 11.07 -12.19 -8.86
N HIS A 298 9.97 -12.55 -8.18
CA HIS A 298 9.12 -13.66 -8.57
C HIS A 298 7.69 -13.16 -8.78
N LEU A 299 7.00 -13.73 -9.78
CA LEU A 299 5.59 -13.44 -9.98
C LEU A 299 4.75 -14.08 -8.88
N SER A 300 3.78 -13.32 -8.40
CA SER A 300 2.65 -13.92 -7.72
C SER A 300 1.92 -14.85 -8.69
N LEU A 301 1.66 -16.08 -8.29
CA LEU A 301 0.74 -16.96 -9.00
C LEU A 301 -0.69 -16.44 -8.80
N GLN A 302 -0.96 -15.21 -9.24
CA GLN A 302 -2.30 -14.66 -9.19
C GLN A 302 -3.17 -15.41 -10.21
N THR A 303 -3.88 -16.40 -9.72
CA THR A 303 -4.96 -17.01 -10.47
C THR A 303 -6.10 -15.99 -10.54
N LYS A 304 -6.17 -15.20 -11.62
CA LYS A 304 -7.30 -14.31 -11.96
C LYS A 304 -8.68 -15.02 -11.99
N SER A 305 -8.74 -16.35 -11.71
CA SER A 305 -9.89 -17.18 -12.05
C SER A 305 -11.03 -17.20 -11.05
N ASN A 306 -10.89 -16.67 -9.81
CA ASN A 306 -11.92 -16.87 -8.80
C ASN A 306 -12.57 -15.59 -8.23
N VAL A 307 -12.02 -14.41 -8.50
CA VAL A 307 -12.50 -13.16 -7.87
C VAL A 307 -13.77 -12.61 -8.53
N SER A 308 -13.97 -12.83 -9.83
CA SER A 308 -15.15 -12.34 -10.55
C SER A 308 -16.50 -12.90 -10.06
N LYS A 309 -16.48 -13.95 -9.24
CA LYS A 309 -17.69 -14.56 -8.65
C LYS A 309 -18.03 -14.03 -7.24
N ILE A 310 -17.11 -13.30 -6.60
CA ILE A 310 -17.25 -12.90 -5.18
C ILE A 310 -17.98 -11.55 -5.05
N CYS A 311 -17.93 -10.69 -6.05
CA CYS A 311 -18.47 -9.32 -5.96
C CYS A 311 -19.94 -9.21 -6.42
N ALA A 312 -20.84 -10.04 -5.89
CA ALA A 312 -22.26 -9.71 -5.91
C ALA A 312 -22.60 -8.88 -4.66
N PHE A 313 -22.09 -7.65 -4.62
CA PHE A 313 -22.42 -6.69 -3.57
C PHE A 313 -23.87 -6.22 -3.78
N HIS A 314 -24.75 -6.56 -2.85
CA HIS A 314 -26.07 -5.95 -2.75
C HIS A 314 -25.96 -4.92 -1.62
N PRO A 315 -25.97 -3.61 -1.92
CA PRO A 315 -26.07 -2.61 -0.87
C PRO A 315 -27.44 -2.76 -0.21
N VAL A 316 -27.46 -2.82 1.12
CA VAL A 316 -28.66 -2.71 1.96
C VAL A 316 -29.12 -1.25 1.99
#